data_db7c89f3b24e7d7b45b16951fc98c87f
#
_entry.id   db7c89f3b24e7d7b45b16951fc98c87f
#
_cell.length_a   1.000
_cell.length_b   1.000
_cell.length_c   1.000
_cell.angle_alpha   90.00
_cell.angle_beta   90.00
_cell.angle_gamma   90.00
#
_symmetry.space_group_name_H-M   'P 1'
#
loop_
_entity.id
_entity.type
_entity.pdbx_description
1 polymer ?
#
loop_
_entity_poly.entity_id
_entity_poly.type
_entity_poly.pdbx_seq_one_letter_code
_entity_poly.pdbx_strand_id
1 'polypeptide(L)'
;INQYKDCPPQDAININWEEEKVKAQKMGEDACTNNNFYVYDEYYDTYLKDNIEQSKNSMDPNTNLCASKEFDDYRLMLDTFKQAGVKPYIVFMSTNGFYYDYIGLDKNKRDAYYDKLGRFTEEYGFDYLDLRDKEYEPYFYKDVMHLGWKGWLYVNKQITKHFS
;
A
#
# COMPACT_ATOMS: atom_id res chain seq x y z
N ILE A 1 6.35 -24.34 15.19
CA ILE A 1 4.97 -23.76 15.30
C ILE A 1 4.54 -23.63 16.78
N ASN A 2 5.13 -24.38 17.72
CA ASN A 2 4.74 -24.31 19.14
C ASN A 2 5.42 -23.21 19.99
N GLN A 3 6.36 -22.45 19.44
CA GLN A 3 7.12 -21.44 20.19
C GLN A 3 6.31 -20.19 20.61
N TYR A 4 5.12 -20.00 20.06
CA TYR A 4 4.28 -18.81 20.36
C TYR A 4 3.15 -19.09 21.35
N LYS A 5 2.97 -20.33 21.82
CA LYS A 5 1.90 -20.67 22.76
C LYS A 5 2.09 -20.14 24.18
N ASP A 6 3.33 -19.77 24.53
CA ASP A 6 3.70 -19.34 25.88
C ASP A 6 3.99 -17.82 25.98
N CYS A 7 3.68 -17.04 24.92
CA CYS A 7 3.73 -15.61 25.08
C CYS A 7 2.57 -15.18 25.98
N PRO A 8 2.82 -14.54 27.14
CA PRO A 8 1.75 -13.98 27.94
C PRO A 8 0.95 -13.00 27.07
N PRO A 9 -0.39 -12.91 27.25
CA PRO A 9 -1.16 -11.90 26.57
C PRO A 9 -0.51 -10.53 26.87
N GLN A 10 -0.04 -9.85 25.84
CA GLN A 10 0.35 -8.46 26.00
C GLN A 10 -0.91 -7.70 26.44
N ASP A 11 -0.79 -6.89 27.49
CA ASP A 11 -1.86 -5.98 27.86
C ASP A 11 -2.34 -5.26 26.61
N ALA A 12 -3.64 -5.33 26.33
CA ALA A 12 -4.19 -4.74 25.11
C ALA A 12 -3.86 -3.24 25.12
N ILE A 13 -2.98 -2.84 24.21
CA ILE A 13 -2.65 -1.42 24.03
C ILE A 13 -3.92 -0.75 23.52
N ASN A 14 -4.52 0.08 24.37
CA ASN A 14 -5.69 0.88 23.98
C ASN A 14 -5.21 2.07 23.14
N ILE A 15 -5.28 1.92 21.81
CA ILE A 15 -4.85 2.96 20.87
C ILE A 15 -5.99 3.97 20.68
N ASN A 16 -5.73 5.23 20.99
CA ASN A 16 -6.63 6.31 20.59
C ASN A 16 -6.39 6.66 19.10
N TRP A 17 -7.09 5.94 18.21
CA TRP A 17 -6.93 6.07 16.76
C TRP A 17 -7.12 7.49 16.24
N GLU A 18 -8.01 8.28 16.84
CA GLU A 18 -8.27 9.64 16.38
C GLU A 18 -7.11 10.60 16.77
N GLU A 19 -6.55 10.42 17.95
CA GLU A 19 -5.36 11.17 18.38
C GLU A 19 -4.15 10.82 17.52
N GLU A 20 -3.92 9.52 17.27
CA GLU A 20 -2.82 9.05 16.43
C GLU A 20 -2.97 9.51 14.98
N LYS A 21 -4.21 9.61 14.46
CA LYS A 21 -4.47 10.17 13.14
C LYS A 21 -4.05 11.63 13.01
N VAL A 22 -4.32 12.45 14.03
CA VAL A 22 -3.89 13.86 14.06
C VAL A 22 -2.36 13.96 14.08
N LYS A 23 -1.70 13.14 14.91
CA LYS A 23 -0.23 13.09 14.97
C LYS A 23 0.37 12.65 13.62
N ALA A 24 -0.16 11.60 13.03
CA ALA A 24 0.32 11.08 11.74
C ALA A 24 0.14 12.08 10.59
N GLN A 25 -0.98 12.80 10.59
CA GLN A 25 -1.22 13.91 9.64
C GLN A 25 -0.15 15.00 9.80
N LYS A 26 0.08 15.45 11.03
CA LYS A 26 1.09 16.48 11.34
C LYS A 26 2.50 16.04 10.95
N MET A 27 2.87 14.80 11.27
CA MET A 27 4.17 14.24 10.86
C MET A 27 4.34 14.23 9.34
N GLY A 28 3.28 13.90 8.60
CA GLY A 28 3.30 13.95 7.14
C GLY A 28 3.45 15.37 6.60
N GLU A 29 2.72 16.34 7.15
CA GLU A 29 2.82 17.76 6.79
C GLU A 29 4.23 18.30 7.02
N ASP A 30 4.85 17.93 8.16
CA ASP A 30 6.20 18.38 8.50
C ASP A 30 7.31 17.72 7.64
N ALA A 31 7.05 16.51 7.11
CA ALA A 31 8.00 15.74 6.33
C ALA A 31 7.89 15.94 4.81
N CYS A 32 6.81 16.56 4.31
CA CYS A 32 6.50 16.68 2.87
C CYS A 32 6.22 18.15 2.53
N THR A 33 7.27 18.99 2.50
CA THR A 33 7.15 20.45 2.37
C THR A 33 7.61 20.98 1.01
N ASN A 34 8.39 20.22 0.24
CA ASN A 34 9.13 20.71 -0.92
C ASN A 34 8.70 20.08 -2.26
N ASN A 35 7.65 19.26 -2.27
CA ASN A 35 7.21 18.60 -3.49
C ASN A 35 5.67 18.44 -3.56
N ASN A 36 5.14 18.28 -4.79
CA ASN A 36 3.71 18.14 -5.04
C ASN A 36 3.23 16.68 -5.07
N PHE A 37 4.11 15.72 -4.76
CA PHE A 37 3.77 14.29 -4.68
C PHE A 37 3.43 13.87 -3.25
N TYR A 38 3.61 14.76 -2.27
CA TYR A 38 3.40 14.49 -0.85
C TYR A 38 4.24 13.30 -0.34
N VAL A 39 5.42 13.09 -0.93
CA VAL A 39 6.45 12.18 -0.44
C VAL A 39 7.43 12.91 0.47
N TYR A 40 8.14 12.18 1.33
CA TYR A 40 9.08 12.80 2.27
C TYR A 40 10.18 13.57 1.54
N ASP A 41 10.50 14.75 2.05
CA ASP A 41 11.49 15.67 1.47
C ASP A 41 12.85 15.00 1.26
N GLU A 42 13.29 14.19 2.22
CA GLU A 42 14.54 13.41 2.11
C GLU A 42 14.53 12.48 0.89
N TYR A 43 13.41 11.78 0.66
CA TYR A 43 13.28 10.91 -0.51
C TYR A 43 13.24 11.71 -1.80
N TYR A 44 12.45 12.79 -1.83
CA TYR A 44 12.34 13.66 -3.00
C TYR A 44 13.69 14.25 -3.39
N ASP A 45 14.40 14.85 -2.42
CA ASP A 45 15.70 15.47 -2.66
C ASP A 45 16.78 14.47 -3.09
N THR A 46 16.72 13.22 -2.57
CA THR A 46 17.74 12.20 -2.86
C THR A 46 17.49 11.50 -4.19
N TYR A 47 16.25 11.20 -4.54
CA TYR A 47 15.96 10.27 -5.63
C TYR A 47 15.16 10.86 -6.80
N LEU A 48 14.41 11.93 -6.60
CA LEU A 48 13.51 12.44 -7.62
C LEU A 48 13.94 13.78 -8.20
N LYS A 49 14.32 14.72 -7.37
CA LYS A 49 14.51 16.13 -7.69
C LYS A 49 15.33 16.39 -8.95
N ASP A 50 16.49 15.76 -9.05
CA ASP A 50 17.43 16.01 -10.14
C ASP A 50 16.95 15.48 -11.50
N ASN A 51 16.05 14.51 -11.50
CA ASN A 51 15.56 13.85 -12.71
C ASN A 51 14.04 13.97 -12.90
N ILE A 52 13.38 14.78 -12.10
CA ILE A 52 11.90 14.80 -12.08
C ILE A 52 11.32 15.24 -13.42
N GLU A 53 11.91 16.24 -14.07
CA GLU A 53 11.43 16.74 -15.37
C GLU A 53 11.60 15.68 -16.48
N GLN A 54 12.71 14.90 -16.45
CA GLN A 54 12.92 13.82 -17.41
C GLN A 54 11.96 12.63 -17.15
N SER A 55 11.49 12.47 -15.91
CA SER A 55 10.55 11.41 -15.54
C SER A 55 9.12 11.68 -16.02
N LYS A 56 8.81 12.91 -16.43
CA LYS A 56 7.48 13.27 -16.89
C LYS A 56 7.08 12.48 -18.15
N ASN A 57 5.97 11.74 -18.07
CA ASN A 57 5.49 10.87 -19.16
C ASN A 57 6.55 9.88 -19.67
N SER A 58 7.47 9.44 -18.83
CA SER A 58 8.54 8.50 -19.18
C SER A 58 8.09 7.04 -19.27
N MET A 59 6.91 6.74 -18.73
CA MET A 59 6.35 5.38 -18.76
C MET A 59 5.93 5.01 -20.20
N ASP A 60 6.27 3.79 -20.61
CA ASP A 60 5.80 3.27 -21.90
C ASP A 60 4.25 3.24 -21.92
N PRO A 61 3.61 3.94 -22.86
CA PRO A 61 2.15 3.97 -22.98
C PRO A 61 1.54 2.57 -23.25
N ASN A 62 2.33 1.62 -23.74
CA ASN A 62 1.89 0.23 -23.95
C ASN A 62 2.07 -0.67 -22.73
N THR A 63 2.56 -0.13 -21.60
CA THR A 63 2.68 -0.90 -20.35
C THR A 63 1.37 -1.55 -19.98
N ASN A 64 1.39 -2.88 -19.83
CA ASN A 64 0.26 -3.70 -19.41
C ASN A 64 0.59 -4.41 -18.10
N LEU A 65 0.20 -3.83 -16.99
CA LEU A 65 0.43 -4.39 -15.65
C LEU A 65 -0.25 -5.75 -15.47
N CYS A 66 -1.37 -5.99 -16.17
CA CYS A 66 -2.09 -7.26 -16.09
C CYS A 66 -1.40 -8.42 -16.81
N ALA A 67 -0.35 -8.17 -17.60
CA ALA A 67 0.44 -9.21 -18.27
C ALA A 67 1.63 -9.70 -17.42
N SER A 68 1.82 -9.21 -16.19
CA SER A 68 2.91 -9.65 -15.31
C SER A 68 2.79 -11.14 -14.99
N LYS A 69 3.93 -11.85 -15.04
CA LYS A 69 4.04 -13.24 -14.58
C LYS A 69 3.90 -13.41 -13.07
N GLU A 70 4.05 -12.32 -12.32
CA GLU A 70 3.86 -12.31 -10.85
C GLU A 70 2.44 -12.70 -10.45
N PHE A 71 1.47 -12.62 -11.36
CA PHE A 71 0.14 -13.16 -11.10
C PHE A 71 0.11 -14.69 -10.95
N ASP A 72 1.03 -15.40 -11.60
CA ASP A 72 1.16 -16.86 -11.43
C ASP A 72 1.72 -17.16 -10.05
N ASP A 73 2.71 -16.39 -9.58
CA ASP A 73 3.27 -16.49 -8.23
C ASP A 73 2.23 -16.13 -7.17
N TYR A 74 1.42 -15.10 -7.45
CA TYR A 74 0.31 -14.71 -6.57
C TYR A 74 -0.72 -15.84 -6.44
N ARG A 75 -1.11 -16.48 -7.53
CA ARG A 75 -2.01 -17.65 -7.50
C ARG A 75 -1.39 -18.81 -6.71
N LEU A 76 -0.11 -19.09 -6.91
CA LEU A 76 0.59 -20.14 -6.16
C LEU A 76 0.58 -19.87 -4.65
N MET A 77 0.75 -18.61 -4.26
CA MET A 77 0.63 -18.19 -2.86
C MET A 77 -0.79 -18.46 -2.31
N LEU A 78 -1.83 -18.07 -3.05
CA LEU A 78 -3.24 -18.32 -2.66
C LEU A 78 -3.55 -19.81 -2.55
N ASP A 79 -3.07 -20.63 -3.50
CA ASP A 79 -3.18 -22.11 -3.45
C ASP A 79 -2.52 -22.67 -2.20
N THR A 80 -1.33 -22.16 -1.86
CA THR A 80 -0.59 -22.61 -0.67
C THR A 80 -1.37 -22.32 0.61
N PHE A 81 -1.95 -21.12 0.76
CA PHE A 81 -2.79 -20.80 1.92
C PHE A 81 -4.01 -21.70 1.98
N LYS A 82 -4.68 -21.92 0.86
CA LYS A 82 -5.85 -22.78 0.78
C LYS A 82 -5.51 -24.23 1.17
N GLN A 83 -4.43 -24.78 0.66
CA GLN A 83 -3.97 -26.14 0.99
C GLN A 83 -3.55 -26.27 2.46
N ALA A 84 -2.96 -25.21 3.03
CA ALA A 84 -2.59 -25.18 4.45
C ALA A 84 -3.80 -24.95 5.38
N GLY A 85 -5.00 -24.70 4.85
CA GLY A 85 -6.19 -24.36 5.65
C GLY A 85 -6.09 -23.02 6.38
N VAL A 86 -5.24 -22.11 5.87
CA VAL A 86 -5.05 -20.76 6.42
C VAL A 86 -5.96 -19.79 5.68
N LYS A 87 -6.61 -18.89 6.42
CA LYS A 87 -7.39 -17.77 5.88
C LYS A 87 -6.60 -16.48 6.10
N PRO A 88 -5.81 -16.01 5.13
CA PRO A 88 -5.09 -14.76 5.25
C PRO A 88 -6.04 -13.56 5.14
N TYR A 89 -5.66 -12.44 5.75
CA TYR A 89 -6.16 -11.11 5.38
C TYR A 89 -5.10 -10.44 4.53
N ILE A 90 -5.39 -10.21 3.26
CA ILE A 90 -4.42 -9.73 2.27
C ILE A 90 -4.51 -8.22 2.14
N VAL A 91 -3.39 -7.52 2.12
CA VAL A 91 -3.35 -6.07 1.90
C VAL A 91 -2.77 -5.77 0.53
N PHE A 92 -3.58 -5.20 -0.36
CA PHE A 92 -3.12 -4.69 -1.65
C PHE A 92 -2.54 -3.30 -1.44
N MET A 93 -1.22 -3.25 -1.42
CA MET A 93 -0.49 -1.99 -1.32
C MET A 93 -0.68 -1.21 -2.62
N SER A 94 -1.21 -0.01 -2.49
CA SER A 94 -1.28 0.92 -3.62
C SER A 94 -0.03 1.79 -3.71
N THR A 95 0.09 2.52 -4.80
CA THR A 95 1.20 3.40 -5.10
C THR A 95 0.79 4.87 -4.98
N ASN A 96 1.75 5.79 -4.95
CA ASN A 96 1.47 7.22 -4.93
C ASN A 96 0.91 7.67 -6.29
N GLY A 97 -0.40 7.92 -6.37
CA GLY A 97 -1.10 8.27 -7.61
C GLY A 97 -0.59 9.56 -8.24
N PHE A 98 -0.23 10.56 -7.42
CA PHE A 98 0.31 11.83 -7.93
C PHE A 98 1.60 11.62 -8.74
N TYR A 99 2.51 10.80 -8.24
CA TYR A 99 3.76 10.49 -8.93
C TYR A 99 3.54 9.60 -10.15
N TYR A 100 2.74 8.55 -10.00
CA TYR A 100 2.55 7.60 -11.11
C TYR A 100 1.77 8.21 -12.27
N ASP A 101 0.83 9.12 -12.02
CA ASP A 101 0.20 9.93 -13.08
C ASP A 101 1.21 10.86 -13.75
N TYR A 102 2.11 11.48 -12.97
CA TYR A 102 3.15 12.36 -13.49
C TYR A 102 4.09 11.66 -14.47
N ILE A 103 4.50 10.44 -14.16
CA ILE A 103 5.36 9.64 -15.04
C ILE A 103 4.60 8.97 -16.20
N GLY A 104 3.28 9.08 -16.24
CA GLY A 104 2.45 8.56 -17.33
C GLY A 104 1.93 7.14 -17.15
N LEU A 105 1.97 6.57 -15.94
CA LEU A 105 1.28 5.31 -15.65
C LEU A 105 -0.18 5.58 -15.29
N ASP A 106 -1.03 5.47 -16.31
CA ASP A 106 -2.46 5.76 -16.26
C ASP A 106 -3.19 5.05 -15.10
N LYS A 107 -4.08 5.78 -14.42
CA LYS A 107 -4.88 5.25 -13.32
C LYS A 107 -5.72 4.02 -13.73
N ASN A 108 -6.28 4.02 -14.93
CA ASN A 108 -7.09 2.88 -15.39
C ASN A 108 -6.26 1.58 -15.51
N LYS A 109 -4.96 1.68 -15.84
CA LYS A 109 -4.05 0.53 -15.86
C LYS A 109 -3.77 0.01 -14.45
N ARG A 110 -3.61 0.92 -13.48
CA ARG A 110 -3.44 0.56 -12.07
C ARG A 110 -4.71 -0.04 -11.51
N ASP A 111 -5.88 0.55 -11.79
CA ASP A 111 -7.17 0.00 -11.38
C ASP A 111 -7.40 -1.42 -11.94
N ALA A 112 -7.11 -1.64 -13.23
CA ALA A 112 -7.22 -2.98 -13.82
C ALA A 112 -6.31 -4.02 -13.16
N TYR A 113 -5.12 -3.61 -12.71
CA TYR A 113 -4.21 -4.46 -11.95
C TYR A 113 -4.80 -4.85 -10.59
N TYR A 114 -5.33 -3.88 -9.81
CA TYR A 114 -5.98 -4.16 -8.53
C TYR A 114 -7.25 -4.99 -8.69
N ASP A 115 -8.04 -4.74 -9.73
CA ASP A 115 -9.21 -5.56 -10.05
C ASP A 115 -8.83 -7.02 -10.34
N LYS A 116 -7.69 -7.24 -10.99
CA LYS A 116 -7.21 -8.60 -11.24
C LYS A 116 -6.77 -9.29 -9.95
N LEU A 117 -6.05 -8.58 -9.04
CA LEU A 117 -5.71 -9.10 -7.72
C LEU A 117 -6.96 -9.43 -6.90
N GLY A 118 -7.94 -8.51 -6.87
CA GLY A 118 -9.20 -8.71 -6.16
C GLY A 118 -9.93 -9.95 -6.63
N ARG A 119 -10.15 -10.09 -7.94
CA ARG A 119 -10.80 -11.29 -8.51
C ARG A 119 -10.10 -12.59 -8.10
N PHE A 120 -8.77 -12.64 -8.18
CA PHE A 120 -8.03 -13.84 -7.78
C PHE A 120 -8.23 -14.15 -6.29
N THR A 121 -8.19 -13.14 -5.43
CA THR A 121 -8.39 -13.31 -3.99
C THR A 121 -9.81 -13.81 -3.67
N GLU A 122 -10.82 -13.24 -4.34
CA GLU A 122 -12.23 -13.62 -4.21
C GLU A 122 -12.51 -15.05 -4.69
N GLU A 123 -11.86 -15.52 -5.76
CA GLU A 123 -11.94 -16.91 -6.23
C GLU A 123 -11.54 -17.92 -5.15
N TYR A 124 -10.64 -17.52 -4.23
CA TYR A 124 -10.20 -18.35 -3.11
C TYR A 124 -11.03 -18.15 -1.83
N GLY A 125 -11.90 -17.15 -1.80
CA GLY A 125 -12.74 -16.81 -0.65
C GLY A 125 -11.94 -16.17 0.49
N PHE A 126 -10.88 -15.43 0.16
CA PHE A 126 -10.07 -14.71 1.14
C PHE A 126 -10.49 -13.24 1.23
N ASP A 127 -10.39 -12.70 2.43
CA ASP A 127 -10.63 -11.28 2.68
C ASP A 127 -9.38 -10.44 2.33
N TYR A 128 -9.62 -9.21 1.89
CA TYR A 128 -8.53 -8.30 1.57
C TYR A 128 -8.86 -6.84 1.86
N LEU A 129 -7.82 -6.04 2.05
CA LEU A 129 -7.85 -4.59 2.12
C LEU A 129 -7.24 -4.03 0.84
N ASP A 130 -8.03 -3.31 0.06
CA ASP A 130 -7.57 -2.61 -1.14
C ASP A 130 -7.30 -1.15 -0.79
N LEU A 131 -6.07 -0.70 -1.01
CA LEU A 131 -5.64 0.67 -0.72
C LEU A 131 -5.71 1.62 -1.94
N ARG A 132 -6.31 1.18 -3.08
CA ARG A 132 -6.33 2.01 -4.30
C ARG A 132 -7.00 3.38 -4.12
N ASP A 133 -7.99 3.50 -3.23
CA ASP A 133 -8.61 4.80 -2.87
C ASP A 133 -7.70 5.72 -2.11
N LYS A 134 -6.53 5.24 -1.68
CA LYS A 134 -5.52 6.02 -0.97
C LYS A 134 -4.41 6.55 -1.87
N GLU A 135 -4.42 6.23 -3.16
CA GLU A 135 -3.39 6.68 -4.11
C GLU A 135 -3.19 8.20 -4.12
N TYR A 136 -4.29 8.95 -3.90
CA TYR A 136 -4.27 10.43 -3.89
C TYR A 136 -4.48 11.02 -2.49
N GLU A 137 -4.27 10.22 -1.44
CA GLU A 137 -4.34 10.72 -0.08
C GLU A 137 -3.02 11.40 0.30
N PRO A 138 -2.96 12.73 0.52
CA PRO A 138 -1.72 13.42 0.89
C PRO A 138 -1.09 12.82 2.14
N TYR A 139 0.25 12.71 2.14
CA TYR A 139 1.06 12.20 3.25
C TYR A 139 0.84 10.71 3.58
N PHE A 140 0.10 9.98 2.74
CA PHE A 140 -0.16 8.56 2.96
C PHE A 140 1.08 7.71 2.70
N TYR A 141 1.94 8.16 1.79
CA TYR A 141 3.18 7.51 1.38
C TYR A 141 4.40 8.31 1.86
N LYS A 142 5.47 7.60 2.22
CA LYS A 142 6.78 8.22 2.47
C LYS A 142 7.60 8.42 1.20
N ASP A 143 7.35 7.60 0.19
CA ASP A 143 7.95 7.63 -1.14
C ASP A 143 6.90 7.24 -2.19
N VAL A 144 7.29 6.82 -3.38
CA VAL A 144 6.35 6.56 -4.48
C VAL A 144 5.53 5.28 -4.30
N MET A 145 5.87 4.38 -3.34
CA MET A 145 5.19 3.10 -3.14
C MET A 145 5.10 2.64 -1.67
N HIS A 146 5.93 3.13 -0.77
CA HIS A 146 5.90 2.68 0.62
C HIS A 146 5.07 3.62 1.49
N LEU A 147 4.32 3.04 2.41
CA LEU A 147 3.48 3.79 3.34
C LEU A 147 4.32 4.70 4.26
N GLY A 148 3.84 5.93 4.44
CA GLY A 148 4.25 6.82 5.52
C GLY A 148 3.53 6.50 6.82
N TRP A 149 3.73 7.31 7.86
CA TRP A 149 3.08 7.13 9.16
C TRP A 149 1.56 7.07 9.07
N LYS A 150 0.96 7.98 8.28
CA LYS A 150 -0.48 8.04 8.04
C LYS A 150 -1.00 6.75 7.39
N GLY A 151 -0.27 6.23 6.40
CA GLY A 151 -0.63 4.99 5.72
C GLY A 151 -0.53 3.78 6.64
N TRP A 152 0.56 3.65 7.39
CA TRP A 152 0.72 2.55 8.36
C TRP A 152 -0.34 2.59 9.45
N LEU A 153 -0.68 3.77 9.97
CA LEU A 153 -1.74 3.91 10.96
C LEU A 153 -3.10 3.44 10.41
N TYR A 154 -3.40 3.82 9.17
CA TYR A 154 -4.63 3.39 8.50
C TYR A 154 -4.69 1.86 8.38
N VAL A 155 -3.63 1.23 7.84
CA VAL A 155 -3.56 -0.22 7.66
C VAL A 155 -3.69 -0.95 9.00
N ASN A 156 -2.96 -0.52 10.04
CA ASN A 156 -3.05 -1.13 11.37
C ASN A 156 -4.47 -1.04 11.95
N LYS A 157 -5.15 0.11 11.80
CA LYS A 157 -6.55 0.26 12.22
C LYS A 157 -7.48 -0.73 11.51
N GLN A 158 -7.30 -0.93 10.17
CA GLN A 158 -8.10 -1.89 9.41
C GLN A 158 -7.83 -3.35 9.83
N ILE A 159 -6.55 -3.71 10.00
CA ILE A 159 -6.16 -5.04 10.48
C ILE A 159 -6.76 -5.31 11.88
N THR A 160 -6.62 -4.38 12.81
CA THR A 160 -7.21 -4.49 14.15
C THR A 160 -8.71 -4.69 14.06
N LYS A 161 -9.41 -3.89 13.24
CA LYS A 161 -10.86 -4.01 13.06
C LYS A 161 -11.28 -5.37 12.45
N HIS A 162 -10.47 -5.94 11.56
CA HIS A 162 -10.76 -7.21 10.91
C HIS A 162 -10.68 -8.38 11.89
N PHE A 163 -9.73 -8.35 12.84
CA PHE A 163 -9.48 -9.43 13.79
C PHE A 163 -10.10 -9.20 15.19
N SER A 164 -10.89 -8.14 15.40
CA SER A 164 -11.64 -7.87 16.64
C SER A 164 -13.05 -8.46 16.55
#